data_82cff51b9bd732eec8d12c26e5f56f8e
#
_entry.id   82cff51b9bd732eec8d12c26e5f56f8e
#
_cell.length_a   1.000
_cell.length_b   1.000
_cell.length_c   1.000
_cell.angle_alpha   90.00
_cell.angle_beta   90.00
_cell.angle_gamma   90.00
#
_symmetry.space_group_name_H-M   'P 1'
#
loop_
_entity.id
_entity.type
_entity.pdbx_description
1 polymer ?
#
loop_
_entity_poly.entity_id
_entity_poly.type
_entity_poly.pdbx_seq_one_letter_code
_entity_poly.pdbx_strand_id
1 'polypeptide(L)'
;MRMNQRKGFSLVELLIAIVVMAVVLAGTMNFFMGQSRTFRKATTDMVLLQNARFATDLLNEHFRAVGANLTVGQPSVVYADKNTFAFNADYATNVSGDINAVYYEPKAPTNETQSLLKAQAFTIPNSAPALTYPAADYIQAGVPSPAETITFWFAPDTETTRSDDFVLLRQVNTSVPEVVVRNVLPDSAYPFFRYMYLKTDAVTSVQTIDTIPGSTLPVNYATSTIIAGDSLRGVIISFQVTNGLQDTAQRTRPVSVIASLPNIGMRQLQTCGAKPLPVPTPVVSKVSPGKLRIQWTASPDENGGERDVIRYAVTRMASFAPGVWTNVASIPAGGVYDITDTGLNTAVTYSYSVAAQDCTPAFSQPVSSGGVVPN
;
A
#
# COMPACT_ATOMS: atom_id res chain seq x y z
N MET A 1 -43.13 48.31 64.55
CA MET A 1 -42.43 47.24 63.92
C MET A 1 -43.43 46.08 63.69
N ARG A 2 -44.03 45.98 62.44
CA ARG A 2 -45.00 44.88 62.15
C ARG A 2 -44.20 43.65 61.74
N MET A 3 -44.20 42.62 62.58
CA MET A 3 -43.69 41.30 62.26
C MET A 3 -44.61 40.67 61.21
N ASN A 4 -44.11 40.51 59.98
CA ASN A 4 -44.76 39.75 58.93
C ASN A 4 -44.80 38.28 59.37
N GLN A 5 -45.99 37.76 59.73
CA GLN A 5 -46.21 36.35 60.00
C GLN A 5 -45.96 35.58 58.73
N ARG A 6 -44.84 34.81 58.64
CA ARG A 6 -44.61 33.87 57.59
C ARG A 6 -45.66 32.77 57.67
N LYS A 7 -46.58 32.72 56.74
CA LYS A 7 -47.52 31.60 56.59
C LYS A 7 -46.73 30.37 56.24
N GLY A 8 -46.79 29.33 57.07
CA GLY A 8 -46.23 28.03 56.82
C GLY A 8 -46.91 27.33 55.63
N PHE A 9 -46.19 26.49 54.91
CA PHE A 9 -46.79 25.68 53.88
C PHE A 9 -47.85 24.71 54.42
N SER A 10 -48.98 24.59 53.72
CA SER A 10 -49.98 23.58 54.01
C SER A 10 -49.47 22.19 53.62
N LEU A 11 -49.82 21.16 54.35
CA LEU A 11 -49.46 19.76 54.08
C LEU A 11 -49.98 19.33 52.70
N VAL A 12 -51.10 19.87 52.23
CA VAL A 12 -51.67 19.65 50.92
C VAL A 12 -50.81 20.29 49.81
N GLU A 13 -50.32 21.51 50.03
CA GLU A 13 -49.41 22.17 49.05
C GLU A 13 -48.10 21.39 48.90
N LEU A 14 -47.54 20.84 49.98
CA LEU A 14 -46.36 19.99 49.94
C LEU A 14 -46.64 18.72 49.13
N LEU A 15 -47.78 18.09 49.35
CA LEU A 15 -48.17 16.86 48.63
C LEU A 15 -48.36 17.08 47.16
N ILE A 16 -49.03 18.18 46.75
CA ILE A 16 -49.18 18.57 45.36
C ILE A 16 -47.81 18.86 44.73
N ALA A 17 -46.93 19.58 45.44
CA ALA A 17 -45.57 19.89 44.91
C ALA A 17 -44.76 18.62 44.68
N ILE A 18 -44.83 17.62 45.59
CA ILE A 18 -44.14 16.34 45.42
C ILE A 18 -44.69 15.57 44.17
N VAL A 19 -46.02 15.53 44.01
CA VAL A 19 -46.61 14.84 42.86
C VAL A 19 -46.23 15.53 41.53
N VAL A 20 -46.29 16.85 41.49
CA VAL A 20 -45.88 17.61 40.28
C VAL A 20 -44.37 17.38 40.01
N MET A 21 -43.54 17.44 41.04
CA MET A 21 -42.11 17.18 40.92
C MET A 21 -41.83 15.76 40.44
N ALA A 22 -42.53 14.74 40.93
CA ALA A 22 -42.40 13.36 40.45
C ALA A 22 -42.75 13.20 38.97
N VAL A 23 -43.83 13.84 38.50
CA VAL A 23 -44.23 13.82 37.09
C VAL A 23 -43.18 14.51 36.23
N VAL A 24 -42.67 15.67 36.63
CA VAL A 24 -41.61 16.39 35.89
C VAL A 24 -40.33 15.57 35.87
N LEU A 25 -39.91 14.97 36.99
CA LEU A 25 -38.71 14.10 37.02
C LEU A 25 -38.90 12.87 36.12
N ALA A 26 -40.04 12.22 36.12
CA ALA A 26 -40.31 11.09 35.22
C ALA A 26 -40.26 11.50 33.74
N GLY A 27 -40.80 12.66 33.40
CA GLY A 27 -40.76 13.22 32.06
C GLY A 27 -39.32 13.54 31.60
N THR A 28 -38.54 14.21 32.46
CA THR A 28 -37.14 14.52 32.17
C THR A 28 -36.27 13.26 32.06
N MET A 29 -36.49 12.26 32.91
CA MET A 29 -35.75 11.00 32.86
C MET A 29 -36.02 10.22 31.56
N ASN A 30 -37.27 10.16 31.13
CA ASN A 30 -37.65 9.56 29.84
C ASN A 30 -37.05 10.32 28.68
N PHE A 31 -37.01 11.64 28.71
CA PHE A 31 -36.37 12.47 27.70
C PHE A 31 -34.85 12.17 27.62
N PHE A 32 -34.15 12.17 28.74
CA PHE A 32 -32.71 11.84 28.81
C PHE A 32 -32.40 10.42 28.31
N MET A 33 -33.22 9.43 28.68
CA MET A 33 -33.08 8.07 28.17
C MET A 33 -33.28 8.02 26.67
N GLY A 34 -34.26 8.73 26.11
CA GLY A 34 -34.47 8.85 24.67
C GLY A 34 -33.29 9.49 23.95
N GLN A 35 -32.80 10.61 24.48
CA GLN A 35 -31.60 11.31 23.98
C GLN A 35 -30.36 10.41 23.99
N SER A 36 -30.11 9.73 25.12
CA SER A 36 -28.96 8.81 25.26
C SER A 36 -29.00 7.66 24.25
N ARG A 37 -30.20 7.07 24.01
CA ARG A 37 -30.38 6.03 23.00
C ARG A 37 -30.08 6.55 21.59
N THR A 38 -30.61 7.74 21.26
CA THR A 38 -30.37 8.37 19.97
C THR A 38 -28.90 8.68 19.74
N PHE A 39 -28.23 9.22 20.77
CA PHE A 39 -26.81 9.53 20.72
C PHE A 39 -25.94 8.26 20.52
N ARG A 40 -26.20 7.21 21.29
CA ARG A 40 -25.51 5.92 21.13
C ARG A 40 -25.70 5.36 19.72
N LYS A 41 -26.92 5.41 19.20
CA LYS A 41 -27.21 4.96 17.84
C LYS A 41 -26.42 5.76 16.81
N ALA A 42 -26.44 7.09 16.89
CA ALA A 42 -25.69 7.95 15.98
C ALA A 42 -24.18 7.70 16.02
N THR A 43 -23.61 7.52 17.23
CA THR A 43 -22.18 7.21 17.41
C THR A 43 -21.84 5.85 16.79
N THR A 44 -22.66 4.83 17.02
CA THR A 44 -22.45 3.51 16.41
C THR A 44 -22.52 3.56 14.88
N ASP A 45 -23.52 4.25 14.32
CA ASP A 45 -23.66 4.42 12.86
C ASP A 45 -22.46 5.18 12.27
N MET A 46 -21.89 6.16 12.99
CA MET A 46 -20.70 6.89 12.57
C MET A 46 -19.46 5.98 12.54
N VAL A 47 -19.24 5.18 13.58
CA VAL A 47 -18.10 4.22 13.63
C VAL A 47 -18.21 3.20 12.49
N LEU A 48 -19.40 2.65 12.25
CA LEU A 48 -19.61 1.73 11.14
C LEU A 48 -19.30 2.38 9.78
N LEU A 49 -19.72 3.62 9.59
CA LEU A 49 -19.44 4.35 8.36
C LEU A 49 -17.95 4.63 8.17
N GLN A 50 -17.25 4.97 9.25
CA GLN A 50 -15.80 5.18 9.22
C GLN A 50 -15.06 3.89 8.87
N ASN A 51 -15.41 2.76 9.50
CA ASN A 51 -14.81 1.46 9.20
C ASN A 51 -15.08 1.04 7.75
N ALA A 52 -16.30 1.23 7.27
CA ALA A 52 -16.65 0.93 5.88
C ALA A 52 -15.84 1.77 4.88
N ARG A 53 -15.71 3.07 5.14
CA ARG A 53 -14.90 3.97 4.29
C ARG A 53 -13.42 3.59 4.32
N PHE A 54 -12.86 3.38 5.50
CA PHE A 54 -11.46 2.97 5.63
C PHE A 54 -11.17 1.68 4.83
N ALA A 55 -12.02 0.66 4.99
CA ALA A 55 -11.90 -0.57 4.22
C ALA A 55 -11.96 -0.32 2.71
N THR A 56 -12.93 0.50 2.26
CA THR A 56 -13.10 0.83 0.84
C THR A 56 -11.88 1.53 0.26
N ASP A 57 -11.37 2.54 0.96
CA ASP A 57 -10.25 3.34 0.49
C ASP A 57 -8.96 2.50 0.43
N LEU A 58 -8.68 1.72 1.47
CA LEU A 58 -7.51 0.84 1.54
C LEU A 58 -7.56 -0.25 0.46
N LEU A 59 -8.70 -0.91 0.26
CA LEU A 59 -8.83 -1.93 -0.77
C LEU A 59 -8.69 -1.36 -2.19
N ASN A 60 -9.24 -0.17 -2.43
CA ASN A 60 -9.07 0.51 -3.73
C ASN A 60 -7.62 0.89 -4.01
N GLU A 61 -6.90 1.37 -3.00
CA GLU A 61 -5.48 1.71 -3.11
C GLU A 61 -4.66 0.48 -3.51
N HIS A 62 -4.76 -0.60 -2.74
CA HIS A 62 -4.00 -1.82 -3.01
C HIS A 62 -4.36 -2.48 -4.34
N PHE A 63 -5.64 -2.53 -4.68
CA PHE A 63 -6.04 -3.24 -5.90
C PHE A 63 -5.69 -2.48 -7.18
N ARG A 64 -5.56 -1.16 -7.13
CA ARG A 64 -5.03 -0.39 -8.25
C ARG A 64 -3.55 -0.68 -8.53
N ALA A 65 -2.81 -1.11 -7.52
CA ALA A 65 -1.40 -1.46 -7.66
C ALA A 65 -1.20 -2.87 -8.22
N VAL A 66 -2.22 -3.74 -8.26
CA VAL A 66 -2.10 -5.12 -8.78
C VAL A 66 -1.43 -5.14 -10.14
N GLY A 67 -0.35 -5.90 -10.26
CA GLY A 67 0.41 -6.03 -11.51
C GLY A 67 1.38 -4.88 -11.80
N ALA A 68 1.54 -3.93 -10.88
CA ALA A 68 2.49 -2.82 -11.06
C ALA A 68 3.93 -3.32 -10.97
N ASN A 69 4.75 -2.90 -11.92
CA ASN A 69 6.21 -3.07 -11.98
C ASN A 69 6.71 -4.52 -11.73
N LEU A 70 6.05 -5.49 -12.35
CA LEU A 70 6.42 -6.90 -12.25
C LEU A 70 7.57 -7.23 -13.19
N THR A 71 8.44 -8.16 -12.80
CA THR A 71 9.42 -8.75 -13.72
C THR A 71 8.75 -9.69 -14.71
N VAL A 72 9.42 -9.90 -15.82
CA VAL A 72 8.93 -10.84 -16.87
C VAL A 72 8.72 -12.24 -16.26
N GLY A 73 7.57 -12.83 -16.54
CA GLY A 73 7.19 -14.16 -16.04
C GLY A 73 6.59 -14.19 -14.64
N GLN A 74 6.63 -13.09 -13.90
CA GLN A 74 5.96 -13.00 -12.60
C GLN A 74 4.46 -12.78 -12.80
N PRO A 75 3.59 -13.63 -12.21
CA PRO A 75 2.14 -13.49 -12.39
C PRO A 75 1.62 -12.24 -11.66
N SER A 76 0.73 -11.48 -12.28
CA SER A 76 0.04 -10.36 -11.62
C SER A 76 -0.89 -10.85 -10.52
N VAL A 77 -1.60 -11.93 -10.77
CA VAL A 77 -2.48 -12.58 -9.80
C VAL A 77 -1.94 -13.97 -9.48
N VAL A 78 -1.68 -14.20 -8.21
CA VAL A 78 -1.15 -15.46 -7.70
C VAL A 78 -2.28 -16.44 -7.40
N TYR A 79 -3.32 -15.96 -6.70
CA TYR A 79 -4.45 -16.77 -6.28
C TYR A 79 -5.71 -15.91 -6.12
N ALA A 80 -6.79 -16.34 -6.70
CA ALA A 80 -8.07 -15.64 -6.62
C ALA A 80 -9.19 -16.64 -6.31
N ASP A 81 -9.79 -16.51 -5.13
CA ASP A 81 -10.89 -17.35 -4.64
C ASP A 81 -11.96 -16.50 -3.97
N LYS A 82 -13.04 -17.12 -3.52
CA LYS A 82 -14.18 -16.47 -2.87
C LYS A 82 -13.83 -15.72 -1.60
N ASN A 83 -12.82 -16.20 -0.85
CA ASN A 83 -12.42 -15.65 0.44
C ASN A 83 -10.99 -15.12 0.46
N THR A 84 -10.21 -15.33 -0.60
CA THR A 84 -8.80 -14.99 -0.65
C THR A 84 -8.44 -14.41 -2.00
N PHE A 85 -7.66 -13.33 -1.98
CA PHE A 85 -7.08 -12.72 -3.16
C PHE A 85 -5.60 -12.41 -2.90
N ALA A 86 -4.73 -13.07 -3.64
CA ALA A 86 -3.28 -12.87 -3.58
C ALA A 86 -2.75 -12.41 -4.95
N PHE A 87 -1.95 -11.38 -4.94
CA PHE A 87 -1.43 -10.74 -6.15
C PHE A 87 -0.02 -10.18 -5.91
N ASN A 88 0.68 -9.87 -6.99
CA ASN A 88 1.97 -9.21 -6.95
C ASN A 88 1.85 -7.76 -7.38
N ALA A 89 2.59 -6.89 -6.70
CA ALA A 89 2.74 -5.48 -7.05
C ALA A 89 3.99 -4.91 -6.37
N ASP A 90 4.75 -4.11 -7.09
CA ASP A 90 5.75 -3.22 -6.52
C ASP A 90 5.06 -1.90 -6.17
N TYR A 91 4.67 -1.75 -4.91
CA TYR A 91 4.01 -0.54 -4.43
C TYR A 91 4.61 -0.01 -3.13
N ALA A 92 5.47 -0.79 -2.51
CA ALA A 92 6.17 -0.36 -1.31
C ALA A 92 7.22 0.69 -1.66
N THR A 93 7.44 1.61 -0.75
CA THR A 93 8.51 2.58 -0.88
C THR A 93 9.85 1.91 -0.57
N ASN A 94 10.86 2.12 -1.40
CA ASN A 94 12.24 1.67 -1.13
C ASN A 94 12.92 2.56 -0.07
N VAL A 95 12.18 2.93 0.98
CA VAL A 95 12.70 3.75 2.08
C VAL A 95 13.16 2.83 3.20
N SER A 96 14.37 3.03 3.68
CA SER A 96 14.91 2.27 4.81
C SER A 96 13.99 2.37 6.03
N GLY A 97 13.61 1.21 6.59
CA GLY A 97 12.69 1.12 7.71
C GLY A 97 11.21 1.06 7.35
N ASP A 98 10.83 1.09 6.07
CA ASP A 98 9.47 0.76 5.65
C ASP A 98 9.24 -0.74 5.81
N ILE A 99 8.30 -1.11 6.66
CA ILE A 99 7.95 -2.52 6.92
C ILE A 99 7.35 -3.22 5.68
N ASN A 100 6.87 -2.45 4.72
CA ASN A 100 6.36 -2.95 3.45
C ASN A 100 7.42 -2.98 2.35
N ALA A 101 8.58 -2.34 2.56
CA ALA A 101 9.69 -2.39 1.63
C ALA A 101 10.38 -3.76 1.73
N VAL A 102 9.89 -4.72 1.00
CA VAL A 102 10.49 -6.07 0.92
C VAL A 102 11.65 -6.07 -0.05
N TYR A 103 11.89 -4.97 -0.70
CA TYR A 103 12.78 -4.92 -1.84
C TYR A 103 13.87 -3.88 -1.73
N TYR A 104 14.98 -4.32 -2.31
CA TYR A 104 16.20 -3.64 -2.68
C TYR A 104 16.25 -2.14 -2.32
N GLU A 105 16.59 -1.86 -1.09
CA GLU A 105 17.10 -0.56 -0.68
C GLU A 105 18.61 -0.50 -1.04
N PRO A 106 19.03 0.31 -2.04
CA PRO A 106 20.44 0.38 -2.43
C PRO A 106 21.36 0.83 -1.30
N LYS A 107 20.80 1.44 -0.26
CA LYS A 107 21.52 1.92 0.93
C LYS A 107 21.35 1.01 2.14
N ALA A 108 20.55 -0.03 2.06
CA ALA A 108 20.38 -0.96 3.16
C ALA A 108 21.70 -1.72 3.41
N PRO A 109 22.03 -2.01 4.67
CA PRO A 109 23.15 -2.87 4.99
C PRO A 109 23.02 -4.22 4.27
N THR A 110 24.15 -4.77 3.83
CA THR A 110 24.19 -6.00 3.01
C THR A 110 23.47 -7.17 3.66
N ASN A 111 23.46 -7.26 4.98
CA ASN A 111 22.76 -8.27 5.74
C ASN A 111 21.23 -8.10 5.70
N GLU A 112 20.71 -6.88 5.74
CA GLU A 112 19.29 -6.60 5.57
C GLU A 112 18.86 -6.85 4.12
N THR A 113 19.62 -6.34 3.17
CA THR A 113 19.36 -6.53 1.75
C THR A 113 19.31 -8.01 1.37
N GLN A 114 20.22 -8.84 1.88
CA GLN A 114 20.23 -10.28 1.60
C GLN A 114 19.06 -11.03 2.23
N SER A 115 18.60 -10.62 3.40
CA SER A 115 17.41 -11.23 4.04
C SER A 115 16.11 -10.86 3.33
N LEU A 116 16.02 -9.67 2.78
CA LEU A 116 14.88 -9.15 2.04
C LEU A 116 14.85 -9.65 0.58
N LEU A 117 16.00 -9.88 -0.04
CA LEU A 117 16.14 -10.30 -1.44
C LEU A 117 15.86 -11.78 -1.68
N LYS A 118 15.83 -12.62 -0.66
CA LYS A 118 15.41 -13.99 -0.82
C LYS A 118 13.89 -14.02 -0.76
N ALA A 119 13.27 -14.26 -1.90
CA ALA A 119 11.88 -14.65 -1.95
C ALA A 119 11.68 -15.92 -1.10
N GLN A 120 11.32 -15.74 0.16
CA GLN A 120 10.98 -16.87 1.02
C GLN A 120 9.64 -17.41 0.58
N ALA A 121 9.64 -18.63 0.10
CA ALA A 121 8.40 -19.33 -0.23
C ALA A 121 7.51 -19.44 1.02
N PHE A 122 6.26 -19.09 0.87
CA PHE A 122 5.25 -19.19 1.93
C PHE A 122 3.94 -19.73 1.36
N THR A 123 3.11 -20.27 2.23
CA THR A 123 1.80 -20.77 1.82
C THR A 123 0.81 -19.60 1.78
N ILE A 124 0.13 -19.44 0.65
CA ILE A 124 -0.94 -18.44 0.51
C ILE A 124 -2.06 -18.78 1.51
N PRO A 125 -2.42 -17.85 2.41
CA PRO A 125 -3.48 -18.05 3.39
C PRO A 125 -4.79 -18.50 2.76
N ASN A 126 -5.45 -19.50 3.38
CA ASN A 126 -6.73 -20.07 2.94
C ASN A 126 -6.74 -20.64 1.52
N SER A 127 -5.59 -20.87 0.88
CA SER A 127 -5.56 -21.51 -0.43
C SER A 127 -5.94 -22.99 -0.33
N ALA A 128 -6.82 -23.45 -1.23
CA ALA A 128 -7.24 -24.83 -1.31
C ALA A 128 -7.23 -25.31 -2.78
N PRO A 129 -6.36 -26.27 -3.15
CA PRO A 129 -5.30 -26.86 -2.31
C PRO A 129 -4.25 -25.84 -1.88
N ALA A 130 -3.50 -26.15 -0.82
CA ALA A 130 -2.45 -25.28 -0.30
C ALA A 130 -1.44 -24.91 -1.41
N LEU A 131 -1.27 -23.63 -1.62
CA LEU A 131 -0.39 -23.07 -2.65
C LEU A 131 0.83 -22.41 -2.01
N THR A 132 2.00 -22.96 -2.31
CA THR A 132 3.28 -22.34 -1.93
C THR A 132 3.74 -21.39 -3.03
N TYR A 133 4.08 -20.16 -2.65
CA TYR A 133 4.52 -19.12 -3.55
C TYR A 133 5.65 -18.27 -2.91
N PRO A 134 6.65 -17.83 -3.67
CA PRO A 134 6.96 -18.20 -5.05
C PRO A 134 7.51 -19.63 -5.16
N ALA A 135 7.32 -20.28 -6.30
CA ALA A 135 7.88 -21.59 -6.59
C ALA A 135 9.37 -21.50 -6.97
N ALA A 136 9.80 -20.37 -7.51
CA ALA A 136 11.17 -20.04 -7.88
C ALA A 136 11.37 -18.51 -7.80
N ASP A 137 12.62 -18.06 -7.73
CA ASP A 137 12.95 -16.64 -7.77
C ASP A 137 12.59 -16.04 -9.14
N TYR A 138 11.93 -14.88 -9.14
CA TYR A 138 11.70 -14.11 -10.37
C TYR A 138 12.88 -13.17 -10.56
N ILE A 139 13.72 -13.49 -11.53
CA ILE A 139 14.96 -12.76 -11.81
C ILE A 139 14.93 -12.29 -13.25
N GLN A 140 15.21 -11.02 -13.49
CA GLN A 140 15.40 -10.44 -14.79
C GLN A 140 16.78 -9.81 -14.86
N ALA A 141 17.59 -10.25 -15.85
CA ALA A 141 18.98 -9.79 -16.02
C ALA A 141 19.84 -9.85 -14.75
N GLY A 142 19.62 -10.86 -13.92
CA GLY A 142 20.35 -11.04 -12.64
C GLY A 142 19.80 -10.23 -11.45
N VAL A 143 18.75 -9.46 -11.67
CA VAL A 143 18.09 -8.66 -10.62
C VAL A 143 16.80 -9.35 -10.19
N PRO A 144 16.61 -9.64 -8.88
CA PRO A 144 15.35 -10.15 -8.38
C PRO A 144 14.20 -9.18 -8.59
N SER A 145 12.97 -9.72 -8.72
CA SER A 145 11.77 -8.87 -8.85
C SER A 145 11.62 -7.92 -7.67
N PRO A 146 11.25 -6.65 -7.88
CA PRO A 146 10.94 -5.73 -6.80
C PRO A 146 9.52 -5.91 -6.23
N ALA A 147 8.68 -6.70 -6.86
CA ALA A 147 7.27 -6.78 -6.51
C ALA A 147 6.98 -7.68 -5.31
N GLU A 148 6.26 -7.16 -4.35
CA GLU A 148 5.75 -7.89 -3.19
C GLU A 148 4.54 -8.74 -3.56
N THR A 149 4.36 -9.82 -2.80
CA THR A 149 3.11 -10.60 -2.82
C THR A 149 2.21 -10.13 -1.69
N ILE A 150 1.07 -9.59 -2.06
CA ILE A 150 0.09 -9.07 -1.12
C ILE A 150 -1.11 -10.01 -1.12
N THR A 151 -1.49 -10.47 0.06
CA THR A 151 -2.64 -11.35 0.23
C THR A 151 -3.67 -10.70 1.13
N PHE A 152 -4.91 -10.63 0.64
CA PHE A 152 -6.09 -10.27 1.41
C PHE A 152 -6.97 -11.51 1.56
N TRP A 153 -7.45 -11.77 2.79
CA TRP A 153 -8.39 -12.87 3.00
C TRP A 153 -9.33 -12.59 4.15
N PHE A 154 -10.49 -13.21 4.08
CA PHE A 154 -11.45 -13.23 5.16
C PHE A 154 -11.31 -14.52 5.95
N ALA A 155 -11.14 -14.40 7.27
CA ALA A 155 -11.08 -15.52 8.22
C ALA A 155 -12.15 -15.32 9.30
N PRO A 156 -12.67 -16.40 9.93
CA PRO A 156 -13.52 -16.28 11.11
C PRO A 156 -12.82 -15.46 12.19
N ASP A 157 -13.52 -14.49 12.79
CA ASP A 157 -12.94 -13.68 13.88
C ASP A 157 -13.07 -14.44 15.20
N THR A 158 -11.93 -14.86 15.75
CA THR A 158 -11.89 -15.61 17.02
C THR A 158 -11.75 -14.71 18.26
N GLU A 159 -11.60 -13.41 18.07
CA GLU A 159 -11.42 -12.45 19.15
C GLU A 159 -12.72 -11.74 19.54
N THR A 160 -13.78 -11.91 18.77
CA THR A 160 -15.11 -11.39 19.09
C THR A 160 -15.96 -12.43 19.83
N THR A 161 -17.07 -12.00 20.39
CA THR A 161 -18.04 -12.90 21.03
C THR A 161 -19.01 -13.54 20.03
N ARG A 162 -18.95 -13.11 18.77
CA ARG A 162 -19.75 -13.65 17.67
C ARG A 162 -19.08 -14.90 17.11
N SER A 163 -19.88 -15.81 16.59
CA SER A 163 -19.41 -17.02 15.93
C SER A 163 -19.61 -16.99 14.41
N ASP A 164 -20.28 -15.95 13.90
CA ASP A 164 -20.69 -15.81 12.50
C ASP A 164 -20.02 -14.65 11.79
N ASP A 165 -19.13 -13.94 12.48
CA ASP A 165 -18.38 -12.84 11.90
C ASP A 165 -16.96 -13.22 11.46
N PHE A 166 -16.43 -12.36 10.61
CA PHE A 166 -15.15 -12.53 9.97
C PHE A 166 -14.27 -11.29 10.23
N VAL A 167 -12.99 -11.49 10.05
CA VAL A 167 -11.98 -10.44 10.00
C VAL A 167 -11.35 -10.42 8.60
N LEU A 168 -11.18 -9.23 8.03
CA LEU A 168 -10.38 -9.04 6.83
C LEU A 168 -8.93 -8.83 7.25
N LEU A 169 -8.07 -9.68 6.76
CA LEU A 169 -6.63 -9.69 7.01
C LEU A 169 -5.86 -9.32 5.75
N ARG A 170 -4.71 -8.68 5.94
CA ARG A 170 -3.71 -8.40 4.91
C ARG A 170 -2.37 -8.98 5.33
N GLN A 171 -1.65 -9.53 4.39
CA GLN A 171 -0.27 -9.98 4.57
C GLN A 171 0.56 -9.57 3.37
N VAL A 172 1.76 -9.09 3.61
CA VAL A 172 2.78 -8.78 2.59
C VAL A 172 3.89 -9.82 2.74
N ASN A 173 4.12 -10.61 1.71
CA ASN A 173 5.07 -11.73 1.72
C ASN A 173 4.92 -12.62 2.97
N THR A 174 6.00 -12.77 3.74
CA THR A 174 6.06 -13.56 4.98
C THR A 174 5.80 -12.76 6.26
N SER A 175 5.35 -11.49 6.14
CA SER A 175 5.06 -10.66 7.30
C SER A 175 3.93 -11.23 8.17
N VAL A 176 3.83 -10.76 9.40
CA VAL A 176 2.70 -11.08 10.27
C VAL A 176 1.43 -10.48 9.67
N PRO A 177 0.32 -11.24 9.59
CA PRO A 177 -0.93 -10.72 9.09
C PRO A 177 -1.43 -9.51 9.89
N GLU A 178 -1.90 -8.49 9.19
CA GLU A 178 -2.47 -7.29 9.77
C GLU A 178 -3.99 -7.30 9.67
N VAL A 179 -4.66 -6.87 10.71
CA VAL A 179 -6.12 -6.72 10.73
C VAL A 179 -6.49 -5.43 9.99
N VAL A 180 -7.25 -5.57 8.91
CA VAL A 180 -7.79 -4.43 8.14
C VAL A 180 -9.14 -4.00 8.70
N VAL A 181 -10.06 -4.93 8.84
CA VAL A 181 -11.42 -4.67 9.33
C VAL A 181 -11.91 -5.86 10.15
N ARG A 182 -12.49 -5.61 11.30
CA ARG A 182 -13.19 -6.58 12.14
C ARG A 182 -14.71 -6.44 12.06
N ASN A 183 -15.41 -7.36 12.69
CA ASN A 183 -16.87 -7.41 12.72
C ASN A 183 -17.48 -7.40 11.32
N VAL A 184 -16.97 -8.25 10.45
CA VAL A 184 -17.43 -8.39 9.08
C VAL A 184 -18.43 -9.55 8.98
N LEU A 185 -19.55 -9.31 8.34
CA LEU A 185 -20.52 -10.36 7.98
C LEU A 185 -20.48 -10.61 6.47
N PRO A 186 -20.66 -11.85 6.03
CA PRO A 186 -20.80 -12.14 4.61
C PRO A 186 -22.06 -11.49 4.06
N ASP A 187 -22.01 -11.11 2.80
CA ASP A 187 -23.21 -10.73 2.06
C ASP A 187 -24.05 -12.00 1.80
N SER A 188 -25.37 -11.90 1.94
CA SER A 188 -26.26 -13.05 1.75
C SER A 188 -26.36 -13.52 0.30
N ALA A 189 -26.07 -12.63 -0.65
CA ALA A 189 -26.22 -12.88 -2.08
C ALA A 189 -24.89 -13.19 -2.78
N TYR A 190 -23.78 -12.75 -2.21
CA TYR A 190 -22.48 -12.80 -2.88
C TYR A 190 -21.35 -13.25 -1.97
N PRO A 191 -20.34 -13.98 -2.49
CA PRO A 191 -19.12 -14.26 -1.77
C PRO A 191 -18.32 -12.95 -1.55
N PHE A 192 -17.36 -12.98 -0.65
CA PHE A 192 -16.53 -11.81 -0.33
C PHE A 192 -15.82 -11.25 -1.56
N PHE A 193 -15.22 -12.12 -2.39
CA PHE A 193 -14.57 -11.74 -3.64
C PHE A 193 -15.27 -12.34 -4.85
N ARG A 194 -15.44 -11.52 -5.87
CA ARG A 194 -15.82 -11.88 -7.23
C ARG A 194 -14.89 -11.18 -8.19
N TYR A 195 -14.70 -11.74 -9.36
CA TYR A 195 -13.69 -11.26 -10.30
C TYR A 195 -14.31 -11.00 -11.67
N MET A 196 -13.95 -9.89 -12.25
CA MET A 196 -14.26 -9.58 -13.64
C MET A 196 -13.07 -9.93 -14.52
N TYR A 197 -13.30 -10.54 -15.65
CA TYR A 197 -12.25 -10.95 -16.56
C TYR A 197 -12.58 -10.61 -18.01
N LEU A 198 -11.54 -10.48 -18.81
CA LEU A 198 -11.65 -10.29 -20.24
C LEU A 198 -11.92 -11.64 -20.91
N LYS A 199 -13.12 -11.79 -21.45
CA LYS A 199 -13.54 -12.97 -22.20
C LYS A 199 -13.45 -12.65 -23.68
N THR A 200 -12.76 -13.50 -24.44
CA THR A 200 -12.71 -13.40 -25.90
C THR A 200 -13.61 -14.48 -26.49
N ASP A 201 -14.56 -14.06 -27.31
CA ASP A 201 -15.39 -15.01 -28.05
C ASP A 201 -14.55 -15.71 -29.10
N ALA A 202 -14.57 -17.03 -29.10
CA ALA A 202 -13.71 -17.86 -29.98
C ALA A 202 -14.06 -17.75 -31.47
N VAL A 203 -15.28 -17.35 -31.80
CA VAL A 203 -15.77 -17.27 -33.19
C VAL A 203 -15.62 -15.85 -33.73
N THR A 204 -16.05 -14.86 -32.97
CA THR A 204 -16.11 -13.47 -33.41
C THR A 204 -14.86 -12.67 -33.03
N SER A 205 -13.99 -13.21 -32.17
CA SER A 205 -12.86 -12.51 -31.56
C SER A 205 -13.24 -11.23 -30.79
N VAL A 206 -14.53 -11.06 -30.49
CA VAL A 206 -15.01 -9.92 -29.71
C VAL A 206 -14.63 -10.11 -28.26
N GLN A 207 -14.08 -9.06 -27.66
CA GLN A 207 -13.70 -9.04 -26.25
C GLN A 207 -14.81 -8.38 -25.41
N THR A 208 -15.21 -9.06 -24.36
CA THR A 208 -16.21 -8.57 -23.38
C THR A 208 -15.69 -8.75 -21.96
N ILE A 209 -16.12 -7.91 -21.05
CA ILE A 209 -15.85 -8.10 -19.62
C ILE A 209 -17.02 -8.89 -19.04
N ASP A 210 -16.71 -10.01 -18.40
CA ASP A 210 -17.68 -10.91 -17.78
C ASP A 210 -17.24 -11.23 -16.34
N THR A 211 -18.13 -11.76 -15.52
CA THR A 211 -17.83 -12.18 -14.15
C THR A 211 -17.46 -13.66 -14.13
N ILE A 212 -16.39 -14.01 -13.42
CA ILE A 212 -15.97 -15.40 -13.28
C ILE A 212 -17.05 -16.18 -12.52
N PRO A 213 -17.57 -17.29 -13.08
CA PRO A 213 -18.48 -18.18 -12.36
C PRO A 213 -17.80 -18.74 -11.10
N GLY A 214 -18.53 -18.78 -9.98
CA GLY A 214 -17.99 -19.30 -8.72
C GLY A 214 -17.56 -20.77 -8.76
N SER A 215 -18.00 -21.54 -9.74
CA SER A 215 -17.56 -22.93 -10.00
C SER A 215 -16.18 -23.01 -10.67
N THR A 216 -15.69 -21.92 -11.22
CA THR A 216 -14.36 -21.84 -11.88
C THR A 216 -13.27 -21.36 -10.93
N LEU A 217 -13.64 -20.92 -9.73
CA LEU A 217 -12.69 -20.55 -8.69
C LEU A 217 -12.18 -21.80 -7.94
N PRO A 218 -10.96 -21.81 -7.45
CA PRO A 218 -9.98 -20.71 -7.50
C PRO A 218 -9.28 -20.57 -8.86
N VAL A 219 -8.89 -19.34 -9.20
CA VAL A 219 -7.90 -19.07 -10.24
C VAL A 219 -6.52 -19.11 -9.57
N ASN A 220 -5.68 -20.01 -10.00
CA ASN A 220 -4.33 -20.20 -9.49
C ASN A 220 -3.33 -20.02 -10.64
N TYR A 221 -2.31 -19.21 -10.45
CA TYR A 221 -1.33 -18.87 -11.49
C TYR A 221 -0.63 -20.12 -12.11
N ALA A 222 -0.46 -21.18 -11.31
CA ALA A 222 0.28 -22.38 -11.73
C ALA A 222 -0.60 -23.41 -12.44
N THR A 223 -1.90 -23.47 -12.13
CA THR A 223 -2.76 -24.61 -12.53
C THR A 223 -3.99 -24.23 -13.33
N SER A 224 -4.39 -22.93 -13.32
CA SER A 224 -5.60 -22.50 -14.01
C SER A 224 -5.36 -22.38 -15.50
N THR A 225 -6.03 -23.24 -16.28
CA THR A 225 -5.95 -23.28 -17.75
C THR A 225 -7.13 -22.59 -18.43
N ILE A 226 -8.27 -22.46 -17.73
CA ILE A 226 -9.52 -21.91 -18.29
C ILE A 226 -9.52 -20.39 -18.24
N ILE A 227 -9.10 -19.81 -17.12
CA ILE A 227 -9.00 -18.36 -16.93
C ILE A 227 -7.60 -18.08 -16.40
N ALA A 228 -6.81 -17.41 -17.22
CA ALA A 228 -5.49 -16.95 -16.79
C ALA A 228 -5.61 -15.74 -15.83
N GLY A 229 -4.74 -15.65 -14.85
CA GLY A 229 -4.67 -14.50 -13.95
C GLY A 229 -4.54 -13.16 -14.69
N ASP A 230 -3.83 -13.16 -15.81
CA ASP A 230 -3.65 -11.96 -16.66
C ASP A 230 -4.90 -11.54 -17.44
N SER A 231 -5.95 -12.35 -17.46
CA SER A 231 -7.25 -11.98 -18.04
C SER A 231 -8.13 -11.20 -17.07
N LEU A 232 -7.81 -11.16 -15.80
CA LEU A 232 -8.54 -10.40 -14.80
C LEU A 232 -8.49 -8.90 -15.09
N ARG A 233 -9.61 -8.22 -14.89
CA ARG A 233 -9.74 -6.76 -15.13
C ARG A 233 -10.34 -6.03 -13.94
N GLY A 234 -10.92 -6.75 -12.99
CA GLY A 234 -11.48 -6.14 -11.79
C GLY A 234 -11.77 -7.14 -10.70
N VAL A 235 -11.84 -6.62 -9.49
CA VAL A 235 -12.26 -7.33 -8.29
C VAL A 235 -13.48 -6.64 -7.70
N ILE A 236 -14.51 -7.39 -7.42
CA ILE A 236 -15.71 -6.94 -6.72
C ILE A 236 -15.67 -7.55 -5.32
N ILE A 237 -15.70 -6.70 -4.31
CA ILE A 237 -15.72 -7.11 -2.91
C ILE A 237 -17.07 -6.75 -2.33
N SER A 238 -17.71 -7.70 -1.64
CA SER A 238 -19.02 -7.49 -1.04
C SER A 238 -19.05 -8.10 0.36
N PHE A 239 -19.35 -7.26 1.36
CA PHE A 239 -19.53 -7.69 2.76
C PHE A 239 -20.34 -6.64 3.53
N GLN A 240 -20.63 -6.93 4.79
CA GLN A 240 -21.26 -5.97 5.69
C GLN A 240 -20.36 -5.76 6.91
N VAL A 241 -20.21 -4.52 7.36
CA VAL A 241 -19.62 -4.23 8.68
C VAL A 241 -20.74 -4.17 9.71
N THR A 242 -20.50 -4.73 10.89
CA THR A 242 -21.47 -4.77 12.00
C THR A 242 -20.91 -4.13 13.26
N ASN A 243 -21.80 -3.70 14.15
CA ASN A 243 -21.45 -3.19 15.47
C ASN A 243 -21.09 -4.30 16.49
N GLY A 244 -20.92 -5.54 16.04
CA GLY A 244 -20.57 -6.68 16.89
C GLY A 244 -21.70 -7.27 17.73
N LEU A 245 -22.88 -6.65 17.75
CA LEU A 245 -24.04 -7.18 18.49
C LEU A 245 -24.82 -8.18 17.64
N GLN A 246 -25.44 -9.18 18.29
CA GLN A 246 -26.28 -10.22 17.65
C GLN A 246 -27.77 -10.09 18.02
N ASP A 247 -28.15 -9.05 18.73
CA ASP A 247 -29.50 -8.81 19.22
C ASP A 247 -30.29 -7.79 18.35
N THR A 248 -31.42 -7.33 18.87
CA THR A 248 -32.25 -6.29 18.21
C THR A 248 -31.52 -4.94 18.06
N ALA A 249 -30.38 -4.76 18.72
CA ALA A 249 -29.52 -3.57 18.58
C ALA A 249 -28.46 -3.74 17.49
N GLN A 250 -28.40 -4.88 16.80
CA GLN A 250 -27.52 -5.10 15.68
C GLN A 250 -27.70 -4.02 14.62
N ARG A 251 -26.58 -3.48 14.16
CA ARG A 251 -26.50 -2.55 13.03
C ARG A 251 -25.49 -3.08 12.05
N THR A 252 -25.83 -3.01 10.78
CA THR A 252 -24.95 -3.39 9.68
C THR A 252 -24.90 -2.30 8.63
N ARG A 253 -23.76 -2.22 7.94
CA ARG A 253 -23.57 -1.36 6.77
C ARG A 253 -22.97 -2.20 5.65
N PRO A 254 -23.59 -2.24 4.48
CA PRO A 254 -23.00 -2.93 3.33
C PRO A 254 -21.77 -2.15 2.84
N VAL A 255 -20.78 -2.91 2.45
CA VAL A 255 -19.57 -2.44 1.75
C VAL A 255 -19.54 -3.15 0.41
N SER A 256 -19.51 -2.39 -0.66
CA SER A 256 -19.32 -2.92 -2.00
C SER A 256 -18.28 -2.08 -2.71
N VAL A 257 -17.19 -2.72 -3.10
CA VAL A 257 -16.05 -2.10 -3.79
C VAL A 257 -15.92 -2.78 -5.14
N ILE A 258 -15.82 -1.98 -6.19
CA ILE A 258 -15.46 -2.44 -7.54
C ILE A 258 -14.13 -1.79 -7.86
N ALA A 259 -13.07 -2.56 -7.79
CA ALA A 259 -11.73 -2.09 -8.11
C ALA A 259 -11.32 -2.60 -9.48
N SER A 260 -10.96 -1.70 -10.37
CA SER A 260 -10.32 -2.05 -11.64
C SER A 260 -8.86 -2.41 -11.43
N LEU A 261 -8.32 -3.30 -12.26
CA LEU A 261 -6.93 -3.78 -12.24
C LEU A 261 -6.19 -3.23 -13.49
N PRO A 262 -5.79 -1.95 -13.48
CA PRO A 262 -5.32 -1.27 -14.70
C PRO A 262 -4.00 -1.83 -15.24
N ASN A 263 -3.14 -2.36 -14.37
CA ASN A 263 -1.81 -2.81 -14.77
C ASN A 263 -1.81 -4.25 -15.33
N ILE A 264 -2.89 -5.00 -15.15
CA ILE A 264 -2.97 -6.37 -15.68
C ILE A 264 -3.18 -6.34 -17.20
N GLY A 265 -2.35 -7.10 -17.92
CA GLY A 265 -2.40 -7.19 -19.37
C GLY A 265 -1.82 -5.97 -20.10
N MET A 266 -1.29 -4.99 -19.37
CA MET A 266 -0.40 -4.02 -19.98
C MET A 266 0.92 -4.73 -20.33
N ARG A 267 1.35 -4.60 -21.58
CA ARG A 267 2.74 -4.94 -21.89
C ARG A 267 3.60 -3.96 -21.11
N GLN A 268 4.50 -4.48 -20.29
CA GLN A 268 5.59 -3.66 -19.80
C GLN A 268 6.38 -3.19 -21.00
N LEU A 269 6.21 -1.93 -21.38
CA LEU A 269 6.89 -1.32 -22.53
C LEU A 269 8.35 -1.01 -22.20
N GLN A 270 8.74 -1.09 -20.94
CA GLN A 270 10.12 -0.97 -20.49
C GLN A 270 10.41 -2.10 -19.49
N THR A 271 11.13 -3.09 -19.96
CA THR A 271 11.90 -3.95 -19.08
C THR A 271 13.10 -3.13 -18.64
N CYS A 272 13.11 -2.67 -17.40
CA CYS A 272 14.34 -2.18 -16.79
C CYS A 272 15.27 -3.39 -16.71
N GLY A 273 16.38 -3.30 -17.39
CA GLY A 273 17.32 -4.38 -17.49
C GLY A 273 18.18 -4.63 -16.27
N ALA A 274 19.41 -5.02 -16.50
CA ALA A 274 20.44 -5.09 -15.49
C ALA A 274 20.75 -3.68 -14.94
N LYS A 275 21.48 -3.61 -13.81
CA LYS A 275 21.98 -2.33 -13.30
C LYS A 275 22.69 -1.54 -14.41
N PRO A 276 22.43 -0.24 -14.51
CA PRO A 276 23.08 0.57 -15.54
C PRO A 276 24.60 0.48 -15.48
N LEU A 277 25.21 0.54 -16.63
CA LEU A 277 26.66 0.69 -16.70
C LEU A 277 27.09 2.02 -16.08
N PRO A 278 28.24 2.06 -15.39
CA PRO A 278 28.72 3.27 -14.75
C PRO A 278 28.99 4.36 -15.78
N VAL A 279 28.80 5.61 -15.37
CA VAL A 279 29.18 6.77 -16.17
C VAL A 279 30.71 6.84 -16.32
N PRO A 280 31.23 7.46 -17.39
CA PRO A 280 32.64 7.86 -17.44
C PRO A 280 32.98 8.81 -16.28
N THR A 281 34.26 8.85 -15.90
CA THR A 281 34.73 9.66 -14.76
C THR A 281 34.25 11.11 -14.87
N PRO A 282 33.51 11.65 -13.87
CA PRO A 282 33.05 13.02 -13.89
C PRO A 282 34.21 14.01 -13.85
N VAL A 283 34.06 15.09 -14.61
CA VAL A 283 35.02 16.22 -14.63
C VAL A 283 34.52 17.31 -13.69
N VAL A 284 35.37 17.71 -12.76
CA VAL A 284 35.07 18.81 -11.82
C VAL A 284 36.02 19.96 -12.10
N SER A 285 35.44 21.16 -12.31
CA SER A 285 36.20 22.38 -12.58
C SER A 285 35.77 23.52 -11.68
N LYS A 286 36.67 24.46 -11.45
CA LYS A 286 36.40 25.67 -10.69
C LYS A 286 35.64 26.66 -11.55
N VAL A 287 34.62 27.30 -11.00
CA VAL A 287 33.87 28.38 -11.67
C VAL A 287 34.26 29.73 -11.04
N SER A 288 34.19 29.80 -9.73
CA SER A 288 34.57 30.95 -8.91
C SER A 288 34.76 30.50 -7.46
N PRO A 289 35.31 31.31 -6.57
CA PRO A 289 35.42 30.96 -5.17
C PRO A 289 34.11 30.44 -4.58
N GLY A 290 34.15 29.26 -3.96
CA GLY A 290 32.99 28.58 -3.38
C GLY A 290 32.05 27.95 -4.39
N LYS A 291 32.44 27.80 -5.67
CA LYS A 291 31.62 27.17 -6.71
C LYS A 291 32.43 26.18 -7.55
N LEU A 292 31.89 24.97 -7.68
CA LEU A 292 32.45 23.93 -8.53
C LEU A 292 31.42 23.49 -9.57
N ARG A 293 31.87 23.30 -10.80
CA ARG A 293 31.08 22.77 -11.91
C ARG A 293 31.39 21.30 -12.07
N ILE A 294 30.37 20.47 -12.14
CA ILE A 294 30.46 19.03 -12.29
C ILE A 294 29.82 18.67 -13.63
N GLN A 295 30.61 18.01 -14.49
CA GLN A 295 30.19 17.56 -15.81
C GLN A 295 30.47 16.07 -15.96
N TRP A 296 29.57 15.36 -16.61
CA TRP A 296 29.77 13.95 -16.95
C TRP A 296 29.14 13.62 -18.29
N THR A 297 29.52 12.48 -18.82
CA THR A 297 28.92 11.90 -20.02
C THR A 297 27.87 10.88 -19.62
N ALA A 298 26.83 10.74 -20.42
CA ALA A 298 25.79 9.73 -20.21
C ALA A 298 26.37 8.32 -19.96
N SER A 299 25.64 7.53 -19.18
CA SER A 299 25.91 6.09 -19.10
C SER A 299 25.78 5.47 -20.50
N PRO A 300 26.59 4.44 -20.83
CA PRO A 300 26.43 3.71 -22.08
C PRO A 300 25.01 3.13 -22.28
N ASP A 301 24.30 2.81 -21.18
CA ASP A 301 22.94 2.26 -21.24
C ASP A 301 21.85 3.31 -21.46
N GLU A 302 22.17 4.59 -21.45
CA GLU A 302 21.16 5.62 -21.75
C GLU A 302 20.76 5.65 -23.23
N ASN A 303 21.76 5.64 -24.10
CA ASN A 303 21.57 5.75 -25.56
C ASN A 303 21.89 4.47 -26.34
N GLY A 304 22.56 3.53 -25.68
CA GLY A 304 22.90 2.19 -26.16
C GLY A 304 22.37 1.15 -25.18
N GLY A 305 22.80 -0.12 -25.31
CA GLY A 305 22.40 -1.17 -24.37
C GLY A 305 20.89 -1.29 -24.17
N GLU A 306 20.45 -1.25 -22.93
CA GLU A 306 19.04 -1.44 -22.55
C GLU A 306 18.18 -0.18 -22.67
N ARG A 307 18.80 0.99 -22.74
CA ARG A 307 18.16 2.32 -22.90
C ARG A 307 17.13 2.65 -21.81
N ASP A 308 17.42 2.25 -20.59
CA ASP A 308 16.50 2.31 -19.47
C ASP A 308 16.93 3.28 -18.36
N VAL A 309 18.06 3.98 -18.53
CA VAL A 309 18.51 5.02 -17.58
C VAL A 309 17.51 6.16 -17.56
N ILE A 310 16.99 6.47 -16.36
CA ILE A 310 15.99 7.53 -16.16
C ILE A 310 16.56 8.78 -15.52
N ARG A 311 17.63 8.67 -14.73
CA ARG A 311 18.27 9.81 -14.06
C ARG A 311 19.67 9.50 -13.56
N TYR A 312 20.34 10.54 -13.09
CA TYR A 312 21.64 10.51 -12.45
C TYR A 312 21.58 11.09 -11.05
N ALA A 313 22.11 10.36 -10.09
CA ALA A 313 22.32 10.87 -8.73
C ALA A 313 23.74 11.43 -8.61
N VAL A 314 23.83 12.68 -8.16
CA VAL A 314 25.11 13.34 -7.92
C VAL A 314 25.30 13.54 -6.42
N THR A 315 26.38 13.01 -5.89
CA THR A 315 26.73 13.15 -4.47
C THR A 315 28.07 13.81 -4.29
N ARG A 316 28.29 14.43 -3.13
CA ARG A 316 29.52 15.14 -2.73
C ARG A 316 30.07 14.58 -1.45
N MET A 317 31.38 14.48 -1.37
CA MET A 317 32.15 14.17 -0.16
C MET A 317 33.15 15.30 0.13
N ALA A 318 33.17 15.81 1.36
CA ALA A 318 34.14 16.77 1.81
C ALA A 318 35.34 16.10 2.49
N SER A 319 36.53 16.63 2.33
CA SER A 319 37.76 16.01 2.88
C SER A 319 37.80 15.91 4.40
N PHE A 320 37.05 16.74 5.12
CA PHE A 320 36.92 16.65 6.58
C PHE A 320 35.96 15.55 7.06
N ALA A 321 35.16 14.97 6.16
CA ALA A 321 34.25 13.87 6.46
C ALA A 321 34.40 12.73 5.43
N PRO A 322 35.54 12.04 5.45
CA PRO A 322 35.83 10.99 4.47
C PRO A 322 34.82 9.83 4.62
N GLY A 323 34.35 9.34 3.48
CA GLY A 323 33.33 8.28 3.41
C GLY A 323 31.88 8.75 3.57
N VAL A 324 31.64 10.01 3.94
CA VAL A 324 30.28 10.55 4.05
C VAL A 324 29.91 11.28 2.76
N TRP A 325 28.98 10.67 2.02
CA TRP A 325 28.43 11.23 0.79
C TRP A 325 27.10 11.92 1.04
N THR A 326 26.95 13.16 0.56
CA THR A 326 25.73 13.94 0.65
C THR A 326 25.15 14.18 -0.74
N ASN A 327 23.83 14.08 -0.88
CA ASN A 327 23.17 14.38 -2.15
C ASN A 327 23.33 15.85 -2.53
N VAL A 328 23.66 16.07 -3.80
CA VAL A 328 23.77 17.41 -4.41
C VAL A 328 22.64 17.64 -5.39
N ALA A 329 22.41 16.70 -6.30
CA ALA A 329 21.39 16.81 -7.32
C ALA A 329 20.92 15.45 -7.82
N SER A 330 19.72 15.43 -8.39
CA SER A 330 19.17 14.33 -9.18
C SER A 330 18.76 14.89 -10.53
N ILE A 331 19.43 14.46 -11.60
CA ILE A 331 19.29 15.01 -12.95
C ILE A 331 18.60 13.98 -13.83
N PRO A 332 17.45 14.30 -14.49
CA PRO A 332 16.80 13.41 -15.44
C PRO A 332 17.74 13.03 -16.59
N ALA A 333 17.60 11.81 -17.11
CA ALA A 333 18.28 11.37 -18.32
C ALA A 333 17.77 12.13 -19.57
N GLY A 334 18.53 12.10 -20.65
CA GLY A 334 18.19 12.75 -21.91
C GLY A 334 18.55 14.23 -22.00
N GLY A 335 19.27 14.77 -21.02
CA GLY A 335 19.65 16.17 -20.94
C GLY A 335 21.14 16.45 -21.07
N VAL A 336 21.53 17.69 -20.73
CA VAL A 336 22.92 18.09 -20.57
C VAL A 336 23.35 17.84 -19.12
N TYR A 337 24.40 17.09 -18.95
CA TYR A 337 24.91 16.68 -17.62
C TYR A 337 25.96 17.66 -17.12
N ASP A 338 25.50 18.75 -16.60
CA ASP A 338 26.28 19.88 -16.17
C ASP A 338 25.56 20.60 -15.01
N ILE A 339 26.15 20.57 -13.84
CA ILE A 339 25.61 21.25 -12.66
C ILE A 339 26.69 22.09 -11.98
N THR A 340 26.28 23.12 -11.28
CA THR A 340 27.15 23.94 -10.45
C THR A 340 26.74 23.81 -8.98
N ASP A 341 27.63 23.30 -8.18
CA ASP A 341 27.49 23.25 -6.72
C ASP A 341 28.04 24.56 -6.12
N THR A 342 27.28 25.17 -5.22
CA THR A 342 27.54 26.50 -4.67
C THR A 342 27.56 26.51 -3.14
N GLY A 343 28.12 27.57 -2.54
CA GLY A 343 28.20 27.67 -1.09
C GLY A 343 29.27 26.79 -0.47
N LEU A 344 30.27 26.42 -1.24
CA LEU A 344 31.37 25.57 -0.80
C LEU A 344 32.42 26.35 -0.01
N ASN A 345 33.01 25.71 1.00
CA ASN A 345 34.14 26.29 1.73
C ASN A 345 35.39 26.25 0.85
N THR A 346 36.00 27.43 0.61
CA THR A 346 37.15 27.59 -0.27
C THR A 346 38.45 26.92 0.23
N ALA A 347 38.50 26.48 1.50
CA ALA A 347 39.62 25.79 2.09
C ALA A 347 39.46 24.25 2.12
N VAL A 348 38.33 23.73 1.67
CA VAL A 348 37.99 22.31 1.75
C VAL A 348 38.05 21.66 0.37
N THR A 349 38.66 20.49 0.30
CA THR A 349 38.67 19.66 -0.91
C THR A 349 37.35 18.88 -1.01
N TYR A 350 36.71 18.92 -2.16
CA TYR A 350 35.50 18.18 -2.45
C TYR A 350 35.69 17.19 -3.57
N SER A 351 35.12 15.99 -3.40
CA SER A 351 35.02 14.97 -4.44
C SER A 351 33.55 14.75 -4.75
N TYR A 352 33.23 14.50 -6.00
CA TYR A 352 31.86 14.23 -6.45
C TYR A 352 31.77 12.82 -7.00
N SER A 353 30.60 12.21 -6.82
CA SER A 353 30.32 10.90 -7.39
C SER A 353 29.01 10.95 -8.14
N VAL A 354 28.98 10.32 -9.31
CA VAL A 354 27.79 10.21 -10.15
C VAL A 354 27.45 8.75 -10.36
N ALA A 355 26.16 8.42 -10.19
CA ALA A 355 25.61 7.10 -10.47
C ALA A 355 24.40 7.24 -11.37
N ALA A 356 24.31 6.43 -12.42
CA ALA A 356 23.11 6.31 -13.26
C ALA A 356 22.07 5.45 -12.53
N GLN A 357 20.79 5.77 -12.70
CA GLN A 357 19.67 4.99 -12.18
C GLN A 357 18.75 4.62 -13.36
N ASP A 358 18.37 3.35 -13.41
CA ASP A 358 17.38 2.82 -14.34
C ASP A 358 15.94 3.04 -13.82
N CYS A 359 14.96 2.51 -14.52
CA CYS A 359 13.57 2.56 -14.14
C CYS A 359 13.22 1.59 -12.98
N THR A 360 14.12 0.68 -12.58
CA THR A 360 14.15 0.13 -11.22
C THR A 360 14.86 1.14 -10.31
N PRO A 361 14.75 1.08 -8.99
CA PRO A 361 15.57 1.92 -8.13
C PRO A 361 17.08 1.54 -8.13
N ALA A 362 17.52 0.68 -9.04
CA ALA A 362 18.90 0.23 -9.10
C ALA A 362 19.83 1.32 -9.62
N PHE A 363 20.99 1.47 -8.95
CA PHE A 363 22.04 2.40 -9.35
C PHE A 363 23.23 1.65 -9.96
N SER A 364 23.85 2.27 -10.96
CA SER A 364 25.17 1.88 -11.41
C SER A 364 26.19 1.96 -10.28
N GLN A 365 27.36 1.35 -10.46
CA GLN A 365 28.49 1.64 -9.61
C GLN A 365 28.79 3.15 -9.63
N PRO A 366 28.84 3.83 -8.45
CA PRO A 366 29.17 5.25 -8.42
C PRO A 366 30.60 5.50 -8.92
N VAL A 367 30.78 6.50 -9.77
CA VAL A 367 32.09 6.91 -10.26
C VAL A 367 32.45 8.25 -9.68
N SER A 368 33.59 8.29 -9.00
CA SER A 368 34.04 9.50 -8.28
C SER A 368 35.06 10.29 -9.08
N SER A 369 34.96 11.62 -8.97
CA SER A 369 35.97 12.56 -9.45
C SER A 369 37.20 12.60 -8.53
N GLY A 370 38.29 13.16 -9.00
CA GLY A 370 39.33 13.66 -8.14
C GLY A 370 38.87 14.77 -7.20
N GLY A 371 39.64 14.99 -6.13
CA GLY A 371 39.37 16.07 -5.20
C GLY A 371 39.71 17.46 -5.78
N VAL A 372 38.81 18.46 -5.64
CA VAL A 372 39.00 19.82 -6.10
C VAL A 372 38.70 20.81 -4.98
N VAL A 373 39.54 21.84 -4.84
CA VAL A 373 39.35 22.94 -3.89
C VAL A 373 38.70 24.12 -4.60
N PRO A 374 37.55 24.68 -4.12
CA PRO A 374 36.85 25.79 -4.77
C PRO A 374 37.38 27.18 -4.37
N ASN A 375 38.71 27.34 -4.37
CA ASN A 375 39.41 28.58 -4.03
C ASN A 375 39.53 29.56 -5.23
#